data_1bd9148f320f9261975611bf7ff438fb
#
_entry.id   1bd9148f320f9261975611bf7ff438fb
#
_cell.length_a   1.000
_cell.length_b   1.000
_cell.length_c   1.000
_cell.angle_alpha   90.00
_cell.angle_beta   90.00
_cell.angle_gamma   90.00
#
_symmetry.space_group_name_H-M   'P 1'
#
loop_
_entity.id
_entity.type
_entity.pdbx_description
1 polymer ?
#
loop_
_entity_poly.entity_id
_entity_poly.type
_entity_poly.pdbx_seq_one_letter_code
_entity_poly.pdbx_strand_id
1 'polypeptide(L)'
;MLDRCKGAILLAAAADALGWITEFESDTKFLVSKYGIDRITEFVDWEKKTGGKFLGYTDFIAKGSYSDDTQLMLCVSRSITPDGSVDNEYFSKVELKDWLLYVRGGGKTIKTAARNLEKRAPKWNSNFFKTSEDALAYFTAGANGAAMRMLPIVLSNITDRDRMIREVFKNSIITHGHPRAIVGALLYSLSVAYFLKADVLPDYPNEIITYIAKELKSAAALIDHLEDMGLSAWEDKWNSSMRGEFSQVFHETVEETLELLRYTYKSIAVETSDKEVYKSLGALEKNTRGAGHVSAVAALYMAARYIYESPIQAVFECANMLGSDTDTIGLMCGSMIGGYIGFEQVPKQLRRVQDYQYLLDNAEALHSHNIDAIKSPYARGSVNIDHRSAKPLDLTTWSVDDEIYLPSLGVGIVSSISEQATITAGKSVLILEADFEIGQSCKFSKVLVKETGKANEKGFEQV
;
A
#
# COMPACT_ATOMS: atom_id res chain seq x y z
N MET A 1 -24.10 -5.83 -1.47
CA MET A 1 -22.81 -5.33 -2.01
C MET A 1 -22.13 -4.33 -1.07
N LEU A 2 -22.79 -3.26 -0.60
CA LEU A 2 -22.16 -2.27 0.30
C LEU A 2 -21.55 -2.91 1.56
N ASP A 3 -22.23 -3.83 2.21
CA ASP A 3 -21.69 -4.57 3.36
C ASP A 3 -20.38 -5.30 3.03
N ARG A 4 -20.30 -5.92 1.85
CA ARG A 4 -19.07 -6.56 1.34
C ARG A 4 -17.95 -5.55 1.07
N CYS A 5 -18.27 -4.37 0.50
CA CYS A 5 -17.27 -3.31 0.30
C CYS A 5 -16.71 -2.79 1.63
N LYS A 6 -17.58 -2.59 2.63
CA LYS A 6 -17.17 -2.21 4.00
C LYS A 6 -16.29 -3.30 4.64
N GLY A 7 -16.67 -4.57 4.47
CA GLY A 7 -15.89 -5.71 4.94
C GLY A 7 -14.50 -5.76 4.29
N ALA A 8 -14.42 -5.57 2.97
CA ALA A 8 -13.17 -5.61 2.22
C ALA A 8 -12.17 -4.53 2.69
N ILE A 9 -12.60 -3.27 2.76
CA ILE A 9 -11.72 -2.16 3.14
C ILE A 9 -11.26 -2.26 4.61
N LEU A 10 -12.21 -2.60 5.49
CA LEU A 10 -11.93 -2.69 6.92
C LEU A 10 -10.98 -3.83 7.25
N LEU A 11 -11.23 -5.02 6.68
CA LEU A 11 -10.39 -6.19 6.97
C LEU A 11 -9.04 -6.10 6.25
N ALA A 12 -8.95 -5.39 5.12
CA ALA A 12 -7.68 -5.04 4.50
C ALA A 12 -6.80 -4.22 5.45
N ALA A 13 -7.32 -3.10 5.97
CA ALA A 13 -6.58 -2.24 6.90
C ALA A 13 -6.26 -2.93 8.23
N ALA A 14 -7.17 -3.76 8.74
CA ALA A 14 -6.93 -4.53 9.97
C ALA A 14 -5.84 -5.60 9.78
N ALA A 15 -5.80 -6.25 8.62
CA ALA A 15 -4.79 -7.25 8.29
C ALA A 15 -3.41 -6.63 8.05
N ASP A 16 -3.33 -5.47 7.41
CA ASP A 16 -2.14 -4.62 7.32
C ASP A 16 -1.61 -4.33 8.73
N ALA A 17 -2.45 -3.77 9.61
CA ALA A 17 -2.06 -3.42 10.97
C ALA A 17 -1.56 -4.61 11.81
N LEU A 18 -2.09 -5.81 11.60
CA LEU A 18 -1.62 -7.04 12.25
C LEU A 18 -0.29 -7.51 11.65
N GLY A 19 -0.18 -7.50 10.32
CA GLY A 19 0.99 -7.99 9.59
C GLY A 19 2.20 -7.08 9.77
N TRP A 20 2.00 -5.77 9.89
CA TRP A 20 3.08 -4.80 10.03
C TRP A 20 3.96 -5.02 11.28
N ILE A 21 3.39 -5.60 12.35
CA ILE A 21 4.13 -5.97 13.57
C ILE A 21 5.23 -6.99 13.27
N THR A 22 5.00 -7.87 12.29
CA THR A 22 5.85 -9.03 11.99
C THR A 22 6.62 -8.93 10.66
N GLU A 23 6.42 -7.88 9.88
CA GLU A 23 7.00 -7.69 8.53
C GLU A 23 8.52 -7.92 8.47
N PHE A 24 9.24 -7.48 9.52
CA PHE A 24 10.70 -7.58 9.58
C PHE A 24 11.20 -8.74 10.45
N GLU A 25 10.29 -9.58 10.95
CA GLU A 25 10.62 -10.64 11.89
C GLU A 25 10.72 -11.99 11.18
N SER A 26 11.66 -12.82 11.62
CA SER A 26 11.88 -14.16 11.07
C SER A 26 11.75 -15.30 12.10
N ASP A 27 11.59 -14.94 13.40
CA ASP A 27 11.52 -15.89 14.50
C ASP A 27 10.47 -15.46 15.54
N THR A 28 9.61 -16.38 15.95
CA THR A 28 8.59 -16.20 16.99
C THR A 28 9.19 -15.84 18.36
N LYS A 29 10.45 -16.15 18.63
CA LYS A 29 11.15 -15.78 19.88
C LYS A 29 11.10 -14.28 20.15
N PHE A 30 11.11 -13.46 19.09
CA PHE A 30 10.95 -12.03 19.22
C PHE A 30 9.57 -11.67 19.82
N LEU A 31 8.50 -12.25 19.31
CA LEU A 31 7.13 -12.03 19.81
C LEU A 31 7.01 -12.43 21.28
N VAL A 32 7.52 -13.63 21.63
CA VAL A 32 7.50 -14.12 23.01
C VAL A 32 8.30 -13.21 23.95
N SER A 33 9.51 -12.82 23.54
CA SER A 33 10.39 -12.02 24.40
C SER A 33 9.89 -10.59 24.61
N LYS A 34 9.23 -10.01 23.61
CA LYS A 34 8.82 -8.60 23.62
C LYS A 34 7.38 -8.41 24.05
N TYR A 35 6.48 -9.29 23.65
CA TYR A 35 5.04 -9.15 23.86
C TYR A 35 4.44 -10.27 24.73
N GLY A 36 5.20 -11.31 25.07
CA GLY A 36 4.71 -12.46 25.83
C GLY A 36 3.73 -13.35 25.07
N ILE A 37 3.67 -13.22 23.73
CA ILE A 37 2.79 -13.97 22.84
C ILE A 37 3.62 -14.68 21.78
N ASP A 38 3.16 -15.82 21.31
CA ASP A 38 3.81 -16.60 20.23
C ASP A 38 3.16 -16.36 18.85
N ARG A 39 1.97 -15.76 18.84
CA ARG A 39 1.19 -15.45 17.62
C ARG A 39 0.48 -14.10 17.75
N ILE A 40 0.39 -13.38 16.64
CA ILE A 40 -0.43 -12.18 16.51
C ILE A 40 -1.84 -12.60 16.11
N THR A 41 -2.81 -12.33 16.98
CA THR A 41 -4.26 -12.53 16.74
C THR A 41 -5.10 -11.33 17.16
N GLU A 42 -4.43 -10.31 17.72
CA GLU A 42 -5.03 -9.05 18.12
C GLU A 42 -4.02 -7.90 17.95
N PHE A 43 -4.52 -6.67 17.96
CA PHE A 43 -3.65 -5.50 17.91
C PHE A 43 -2.91 -5.31 19.24
N VAL A 44 -1.62 -5.09 19.15
CA VAL A 44 -0.74 -4.75 20.29
C VAL A 44 -0.02 -3.44 20.01
N ASP A 45 0.33 -2.71 21.09
CA ASP A 45 1.26 -1.60 20.99
C ASP A 45 2.67 -2.14 20.73
N TRP A 46 3.38 -1.53 19.79
CA TRP A 46 4.71 -2.01 19.45
C TRP A 46 5.67 -0.88 19.07
N GLU A 47 6.93 -1.21 18.93
CA GLU A 47 7.99 -0.27 18.63
C GLU A 47 8.76 -0.69 17.40
N LYS A 48 8.99 0.26 16.50
CA LYS A 48 9.77 0.09 15.28
C LYS A 48 11.09 0.85 15.39
N LYS A 49 12.20 0.19 15.09
CA LYS A 49 13.49 0.87 14.93
C LYS A 49 13.50 1.56 13.56
N THR A 50 13.61 2.88 13.56
CA THR A 50 13.50 3.74 12.39
C THR A 50 14.77 4.57 12.23
N GLY A 51 15.07 5.06 10.99
CA GLY A 51 16.20 5.95 10.71
C GLY A 51 17.52 5.25 10.42
N GLY A 52 17.58 3.92 10.49
CA GLY A 52 18.75 3.13 10.12
C GLY A 52 19.96 3.33 11.03
N LYS A 53 21.14 2.86 10.56
CA LYS A 53 22.39 2.77 11.34
C LYS A 53 22.92 4.12 11.85
N PHE A 54 22.67 5.20 11.11
CA PHE A 54 23.29 6.51 11.41
C PHE A 54 22.35 7.51 12.09
N LEU A 55 21.05 7.26 12.09
CA LEU A 55 20.09 8.15 12.75
C LEU A 55 19.37 7.45 13.89
N GLY A 56 18.89 6.27 13.68
CA GLY A 56 18.22 5.32 14.57
C GLY A 56 17.45 5.94 15.75
N TYR A 57 16.15 5.81 15.72
CA TYR A 57 15.28 6.09 16.88
C TYR A 57 14.22 5.00 16.98
N THR A 58 13.56 4.92 18.13
CA THR A 58 12.47 3.97 18.33
C THR A 58 11.15 4.70 18.11
N ASP A 59 10.44 4.33 17.05
CA ASP A 59 9.10 4.86 16.77
C ASP A 59 8.06 3.99 17.49
N PHE A 60 7.26 4.59 18.36
CA PHE A 60 6.14 3.93 19.01
C PHE A 60 4.95 3.85 18.06
N ILE A 61 4.41 2.66 17.89
CA ILE A 61 3.28 2.36 17.04
C ILE A 61 2.12 1.91 17.91
N ALA A 62 1.07 2.71 17.97
CA ALA A 62 -0.13 2.37 18.72
C ALA A 62 -0.85 1.17 18.10
N LYS A 63 -1.48 0.36 18.92
CA LYS A 63 -2.27 -0.81 18.49
C LYS A 63 -3.32 -0.42 17.45
N GLY A 64 -3.45 -1.24 16.41
CA GLY A 64 -4.38 -1.01 15.30
C GLY A 64 -3.90 0.03 14.28
N SER A 65 -2.71 0.61 14.43
CA SER A 65 -2.13 1.48 13.41
C SER A 65 -1.68 0.66 12.19
N TYR A 66 -2.07 1.09 11.01
CA TYR A 66 -1.71 0.49 9.74
C TYR A 66 -0.45 1.11 9.11
N SER A 67 0.13 0.43 8.13
CA SER A 67 1.36 0.81 7.41
C SER A 67 1.09 1.76 6.23
N ASP A 68 2.10 1.94 5.37
CA ASP A 68 1.96 2.66 4.10
C ASP A 68 1.04 1.96 3.09
N ASP A 69 0.77 0.70 3.24
CA ASP A 69 -0.13 -0.05 2.39
C ASP A 69 -1.55 0.54 2.43
N THR A 70 -2.12 0.65 3.62
CA THR A 70 -3.43 1.29 3.81
C THR A 70 -3.38 2.80 3.52
N GLN A 71 -2.27 3.50 3.86
CA GLN A 71 -2.13 4.91 3.51
C GLN A 71 -2.24 5.13 1.99
N LEU A 72 -1.54 4.33 1.18
CA LEU A 72 -1.59 4.43 -0.28
C LEU A 72 -2.91 3.96 -0.88
N MET A 73 -3.58 2.97 -0.26
CA MET A 73 -4.94 2.60 -0.60
C MET A 73 -5.88 3.80 -0.43
N LEU A 74 -5.81 4.55 0.68
CA LEU A 74 -6.60 5.76 0.91
C LEU A 74 -6.24 6.90 -0.06
N CYS A 75 -4.96 7.05 -0.45
CA CYS A 75 -4.54 7.99 -1.50
C CYS A 75 -5.20 7.67 -2.85
N VAL A 76 -5.25 6.39 -3.24
CA VAL A 76 -5.96 5.97 -4.47
C VAL A 76 -7.46 6.23 -4.33
N SER A 77 -8.05 5.93 -3.17
CA SER A 77 -9.47 6.16 -2.89
C SER A 77 -9.88 7.61 -3.16
N ARG A 78 -9.13 8.58 -2.62
CA ARG A 78 -9.36 10.01 -2.87
C ARG A 78 -9.10 10.45 -4.31
N SER A 79 -8.35 9.66 -5.08
CA SER A 79 -8.06 9.93 -6.49
C SER A 79 -9.11 9.37 -7.45
N ILE A 80 -10.08 8.59 -6.98
CA ILE A 80 -11.18 8.11 -7.81
C ILE A 80 -12.08 9.29 -8.19
N THR A 81 -12.60 9.26 -9.42
CA THR A 81 -13.56 10.22 -9.96
C THR A 81 -14.98 9.62 -9.94
N PRO A 82 -16.04 10.44 -10.05
CA PRO A 82 -17.43 9.93 -9.99
C PRO A 82 -17.80 8.91 -11.07
N ASP A 83 -17.04 8.84 -12.17
CA ASP A 83 -17.25 7.83 -13.22
C ASP A 83 -16.47 6.51 -12.94
N GLY A 84 -15.74 6.43 -11.83
CA GLY A 84 -14.93 5.26 -11.43
C GLY A 84 -13.51 5.23 -12.01
N SER A 85 -13.11 6.22 -12.81
CA SER A 85 -11.72 6.36 -13.28
C SER A 85 -10.82 6.86 -12.15
N VAL A 86 -9.50 6.76 -12.34
CA VAL A 86 -8.51 7.35 -11.43
C VAL A 86 -8.01 8.66 -12.03
N ASP A 87 -8.09 9.76 -11.28
CA ASP A 87 -7.32 10.96 -11.59
C ASP A 87 -5.84 10.71 -11.28
N ASN A 88 -5.14 10.14 -12.25
CA ASN A 88 -3.73 9.77 -12.11
C ASN A 88 -2.81 10.98 -11.96
N GLU A 89 -3.19 12.15 -12.48
CA GLU A 89 -2.43 13.39 -12.29
C GLU A 89 -2.58 13.87 -10.84
N TYR A 90 -3.79 13.87 -10.29
CA TYR A 90 -4.05 14.19 -8.89
C TYR A 90 -3.32 13.22 -7.95
N PHE A 91 -3.43 11.90 -8.19
CA PHE A 91 -2.71 10.89 -7.40
C PHE A 91 -1.20 11.14 -7.41
N SER A 92 -0.62 11.38 -8.58
CA SER A 92 0.83 11.53 -8.72
C SER A 92 1.38 12.86 -8.19
N LYS A 93 0.60 13.96 -8.29
CA LYS A 93 1.07 15.33 -7.99
C LYS A 93 0.62 15.85 -6.62
N VAL A 94 -0.49 15.34 -6.12
CA VAL A 94 -1.06 15.81 -4.84
C VAL A 94 -0.94 14.70 -3.80
N GLU A 95 -1.55 13.55 -4.03
CA GLU A 95 -1.58 12.48 -3.03
C GLU A 95 -0.19 11.93 -2.69
N LEU A 96 0.60 11.52 -3.69
CA LEU A 96 1.93 10.98 -3.44
C LEU A 96 2.90 12.03 -2.85
N LYS A 97 2.73 13.30 -3.20
CA LYS A 97 3.53 14.38 -2.64
C LYS A 97 3.24 14.56 -1.14
N ASP A 98 1.98 14.68 -0.78
CA ASP A 98 1.56 14.87 0.61
C ASP A 98 1.86 13.62 1.44
N TRP A 99 1.65 12.42 0.87
CA TRP A 99 1.98 11.14 1.52
C TRP A 99 3.46 11.06 1.96
N LEU A 100 4.40 11.63 1.21
CA LEU A 100 5.81 11.66 1.61
C LEU A 100 6.05 12.34 2.98
N LEU A 101 5.14 13.19 3.43
CA LEU A 101 5.25 13.91 4.70
C LEU A 101 4.86 13.04 5.91
N TYR A 102 3.93 12.08 5.71
CA TYR A 102 3.38 11.24 6.76
C TYR A 102 3.58 9.73 6.54
N VAL A 103 4.42 9.34 5.58
CA VAL A 103 4.66 7.94 5.23
C VAL A 103 5.17 7.11 6.41
N ARG A 104 4.54 5.97 6.65
CA ARG A 104 4.87 5.01 7.70
C ARG A 104 5.31 3.67 7.08
N GLY A 105 6.58 3.44 6.95
CA GLY A 105 7.15 2.28 6.27
C GLY A 105 7.68 2.68 4.89
N GLY A 106 6.93 2.57 3.90
CA GLY A 106 7.14 3.01 2.53
C GLY A 106 8.39 2.49 1.83
N GLY A 107 8.22 1.68 0.81
CA GLY A 107 9.29 1.13 -0.02
C GLY A 107 10.11 2.21 -0.74
N LYS A 108 11.38 1.91 -1.05
CA LYS A 108 12.28 2.82 -1.77
C LYS A 108 11.72 3.23 -3.13
N THR A 109 11.12 2.29 -3.86
CA THR A 109 10.57 2.51 -5.21
C THR A 109 9.50 3.60 -5.21
N ILE A 110 8.47 3.47 -4.37
CA ILE A 110 7.38 4.45 -4.30
C ILE A 110 7.87 5.81 -3.84
N LYS A 111 8.71 5.86 -2.79
CA LYS A 111 9.29 7.12 -2.32
C LYS A 111 10.15 7.81 -3.37
N THR A 112 10.87 7.05 -4.19
CA THR A 112 11.66 7.61 -5.30
C THR A 112 10.74 8.15 -6.40
N ALA A 113 9.72 7.40 -6.78
CA ALA A 113 8.72 7.84 -7.76
C ALA A 113 8.00 9.12 -7.28
N ALA A 114 7.49 9.14 -6.05
CA ALA A 114 6.80 10.28 -5.46
C ALA A 114 7.68 11.55 -5.47
N ARG A 115 8.93 11.48 -5.01
CA ARG A 115 9.88 12.61 -5.04
C ARG A 115 10.17 13.12 -6.45
N ASN A 116 10.19 12.25 -7.44
CA ASN A 116 10.45 12.64 -8.81
C ASN A 116 9.20 13.22 -9.48
N LEU A 117 8.03 12.66 -9.20
CA LEU A 117 6.74 13.15 -9.68
C LEU A 117 6.31 14.48 -9.04
N GLU A 118 6.79 14.81 -7.85
CA GLU A 118 6.56 16.11 -7.20
C GLU A 118 7.01 17.28 -8.09
N LYS A 119 7.98 17.10 -8.95
CA LYS A 119 8.46 18.12 -9.89
C LYS A 119 7.38 18.45 -10.93
N ARG A 120 7.35 19.72 -11.38
CA ARG A 120 6.31 20.22 -12.29
C ARG A 120 6.28 19.53 -13.66
N ALA A 121 7.44 19.14 -14.18
CA ALA A 121 7.57 18.74 -15.58
C ALA A 121 7.05 17.35 -15.94
N PRO A 122 7.29 16.24 -15.19
CA PRO A 122 6.83 14.92 -15.60
C PRO A 122 5.31 14.79 -15.42
N LYS A 123 4.62 14.27 -16.45
CA LYS A 123 3.23 13.82 -16.35
C LYS A 123 3.20 12.46 -15.62
N TRP A 124 2.05 12.05 -15.12
CA TRP A 124 1.89 10.77 -14.42
C TRP A 124 2.33 9.54 -15.25
N ASN A 125 2.13 9.57 -16.56
CA ASN A 125 2.46 8.51 -17.52
C ASN A 125 3.74 8.76 -18.30
N SER A 126 4.49 9.80 -17.95
CA SER A 126 5.75 10.13 -18.61
C SER A 126 6.91 9.99 -17.66
N ASN A 127 8.09 10.00 -18.23
CA ASN A 127 9.33 9.83 -17.53
C ASN A 127 9.57 10.89 -16.47
N PHE A 128 9.58 10.52 -15.23
CA PHE A 128 10.24 11.31 -14.19
C PHE A 128 11.77 11.04 -14.16
N PHE A 129 12.30 10.29 -15.10
CA PHE A 129 13.71 9.91 -15.13
C PHE A 129 14.58 11.09 -15.55
N LYS A 130 15.69 11.24 -14.88
CA LYS A 130 16.75 12.19 -15.27
C LYS A 130 17.86 11.51 -16.06
N THR A 131 18.10 10.23 -15.80
CA THR A 131 19.17 9.44 -16.37
C THR A 131 18.65 8.09 -16.88
N SER A 132 19.44 7.40 -17.68
CA SER A 132 19.14 6.03 -18.09
C SER A 132 19.12 5.06 -16.91
N GLU A 133 19.89 5.32 -15.86
CA GLU A 133 19.91 4.52 -14.63
C GLU A 133 18.59 4.67 -13.85
N ASP A 134 18.06 5.91 -13.75
CA ASP A 134 16.74 6.15 -13.15
C ASP A 134 15.64 5.41 -13.92
N ALA A 135 15.69 5.44 -15.25
CA ALA A 135 14.74 4.73 -16.09
C ALA A 135 14.83 3.21 -15.87
N LEU A 136 16.04 2.66 -15.86
CA LEU A 136 16.26 1.24 -15.59
C LEU A 136 15.76 0.84 -14.20
N ALA A 137 16.04 1.63 -13.16
CA ALA A 137 15.55 1.38 -11.81
C ALA A 137 14.02 1.34 -11.73
N TYR A 138 13.33 2.21 -12.47
CA TYR A 138 11.86 2.20 -12.55
C TYR A 138 11.34 0.99 -13.34
N PHE A 139 11.89 0.71 -14.52
CA PHE A 139 11.41 -0.40 -15.36
C PHE A 139 11.78 -1.78 -14.81
N THR A 140 12.71 -1.88 -13.87
CA THR A 140 13.01 -3.10 -13.09
C THR A 140 12.27 -3.17 -11.76
N ALA A 141 11.46 -2.18 -11.41
CA ALA A 141 10.72 -2.13 -10.16
C ALA A 141 9.49 -3.06 -10.21
N GLY A 142 9.66 -4.29 -9.75
CA GLY A 142 8.64 -5.35 -9.76
C GLY A 142 8.02 -5.65 -8.39
N ALA A 143 8.19 -4.75 -7.40
CA ALA A 143 7.66 -4.93 -6.06
C ALA A 143 6.13 -4.76 -5.98
N ASN A 144 5.55 -5.23 -4.87
CA ASN A 144 4.10 -5.26 -4.63
C ASN A 144 3.46 -3.90 -4.29
N GLY A 145 4.26 -2.84 -4.16
CA GLY A 145 3.75 -1.51 -3.82
C GLY A 145 2.75 -0.90 -4.82
N ALA A 146 2.64 -1.46 -6.04
CA ALA A 146 1.53 -1.16 -6.93
C ALA A 146 0.27 -1.93 -6.51
N ALA A 147 0.41 -3.24 -6.22
CA ALA A 147 -0.73 -4.12 -5.96
C ALA A 147 -1.48 -3.76 -4.67
N MET A 148 -0.77 -3.48 -3.58
CA MET A 148 -1.35 -3.24 -2.25
C MET A 148 -2.41 -2.13 -2.19
N ARG A 149 -2.39 -1.18 -3.14
CA ARG A 149 -3.27 -0.01 -3.15
C ARG A 149 -4.46 -0.08 -4.11
N MET A 150 -4.70 -1.23 -4.79
CA MET A 150 -5.69 -1.34 -5.89
C MET A 150 -7.14 -1.52 -5.43
N LEU A 151 -7.41 -1.85 -4.17
CA LEU A 151 -8.76 -2.11 -3.67
C LEU A 151 -9.78 -1.03 -4.04
N PRO A 152 -9.52 0.28 -3.92
CA PRO A 152 -10.49 1.32 -4.28
C PRO A 152 -10.91 1.29 -5.75
N ILE A 153 -9.98 0.95 -6.66
CA ILE A 153 -10.29 0.81 -8.08
C ILE A 153 -11.27 -0.34 -8.31
N VAL A 154 -11.09 -1.46 -7.57
CA VAL A 154 -12.01 -2.59 -7.63
C VAL A 154 -13.39 -2.21 -7.12
N LEU A 155 -13.46 -1.55 -5.95
CA LEU A 155 -14.75 -1.17 -5.33
C LEU A 155 -15.56 -0.20 -6.21
N SER A 156 -14.89 0.72 -6.89
CA SER A 156 -15.53 1.69 -7.80
C SER A 156 -15.90 1.09 -9.16
N ASN A 157 -15.36 -0.07 -9.54
CA ASN A 157 -15.55 -0.66 -10.86
C ASN A 157 -16.07 -2.12 -10.78
N ILE A 158 -16.80 -2.47 -9.74
CA ILE A 158 -17.31 -3.83 -9.54
C ILE A 158 -18.11 -4.33 -10.76
N THR A 159 -18.85 -3.46 -11.44
CA THR A 159 -19.69 -3.78 -12.59
C THR A 159 -19.00 -3.57 -13.94
N ASP A 160 -17.84 -2.92 -13.97
CA ASP A 160 -17.08 -2.63 -15.18
C ASP A 160 -15.65 -3.21 -15.09
N ARG A 161 -15.55 -4.49 -15.45
CA ARG A 161 -14.31 -5.26 -15.38
C ARG A 161 -13.20 -4.66 -16.25
N ASP A 162 -13.53 -4.25 -17.45
CA ASP A 162 -12.52 -3.79 -18.42
C ASP A 162 -11.97 -2.42 -18.01
N ARG A 163 -12.82 -1.55 -17.47
CA ARG A 163 -12.36 -0.30 -16.86
C ARG A 163 -11.46 -0.59 -15.65
N MET A 164 -11.88 -1.48 -14.75
CA MET A 164 -11.05 -1.89 -13.60
C MET A 164 -9.65 -2.30 -14.04
N ILE A 165 -9.52 -3.17 -15.03
CA ILE A 165 -8.24 -3.66 -15.54
C ILE A 165 -7.38 -2.50 -16.09
N ARG A 166 -7.96 -1.61 -16.89
CA ARG A 166 -7.25 -0.45 -17.45
C ARG A 166 -6.79 0.53 -16.37
N GLU A 167 -7.63 0.83 -15.39
CA GLU A 167 -7.27 1.75 -14.31
C GLU A 167 -6.24 1.15 -13.35
N VAL A 168 -6.29 -0.15 -13.08
CA VAL A 168 -5.25 -0.88 -12.32
C VAL A 168 -3.91 -0.81 -13.04
N PHE A 169 -3.88 -1.03 -14.36
CA PHE A 169 -2.66 -0.89 -15.14
C PHE A 169 -2.10 0.53 -15.09
N LYS A 170 -2.92 1.54 -15.40
CA LYS A 170 -2.52 2.96 -15.39
C LYS A 170 -2.00 3.39 -14.04
N ASN A 171 -2.68 3.03 -12.96
CA ASN A 171 -2.22 3.40 -11.62
C ASN A 171 -0.92 2.67 -11.22
N SER A 172 -0.75 1.41 -11.63
CA SER A 172 0.48 0.64 -11.37
C SER A 172 1.72 1.32 -11.95
N ILE A 173 1.64 1.74 -13.22
CA ILE A 173 2.77 2.34 -13.93
C ILE A 173 3.17 3.72 -13.43
N ILE A 174 2.41 4.37 -12.56
CA ILE A 174 2.83 5.65 -11.96
C ILE A 174 4.11 5.46 -11.14
N THR A 175 4.26 4.32 -10.50
CA THR A 175 5.38 4.06 -9.58
C THR A 175 6.23 2.85 -9.95
N HIS A 176 5.68 1.85 -10.66
CA HIS A 176 6.33 0.57 -10.95
C HIS A 176 6.19 0.22 -12.43
N GLY A 177 7.32 0.14 -13.13
CA GLY A 177 7.33 -0.12 -14.57
C GLY A 177 7.55 -1.58 -14.96
N HIS A 178 7.81 -2.49 -14.01
CA HIS A 178 8.08 -3.90 -14.31
C HIS A 178 6.78 -4.72 -14.36
N PRO A 179 6.62 -5.63 -15.32
CA PRO A 179 5.45 -6.51 -15.42
C PRO A 179 5.07 -7.26 -14.13
N ARG A 180 6.03 -7.70 -13.31
CA ARG A 180 5.73 -8.40 -12.03
C ARG A 180 4.89 -7.57 -11.06
N ALA A 181 5.08 -6.25 -11.00
CA ALA A 181 4.26 -5.36 -10.19
C ALA A 181 2.85 -5.22 -10.80
N ILE A 182 2.76 -5.08 -12.11
CA ILE A 182 1.51 -4.87 -12.86
C ILE A 182 0.66 -6.13 -12.83
N VAL A 183 1.23 -7.29 -13.14
CA VAL A 183 0.54 -8.60 -13.11
C VAL A 183 0.07 -8.92 -11.69
N GLY A 184 0.87 -8.60 -10.66
CA GLY A 184 0.47 -8.73 -9.26
C GLY A 184 -0.75 -7.87 -8.92
N ALA A 185 -0.76 -6.60 -9.37
CA ALA A 185 -1.89 -5.70 -9.18
C ALA A 185 -3.17 -6.19 -9.90
N LEU A 186 -3.04 -6.68 -11.12
CA LEU A 186 -4.14 -7.28 -11.88
C LEU A 186 -4.69 -8.54 -11.19
N LEU A 187 -3.81 -9.48 -10.80
CA LEU A 187 -4.19 -10.71 -10.11
C LEU A 187 -4.94 -10.40 -8.81
N TYR A 188 -4.41 -9.50 -7.99
CA TYR A 188 -5.05 -9.06 -6.76
C TYR A 188 -6.43 -8.47 -7.02
N SER A 189 -6.55 -7.54 -7.98
CA SER A 189 -7.81 -6.87 -8.30
C SER A 189 -8.87 -7.85 -8.82
N LEU A 190 -8.49 -8.78 -9.68
CA LEU A 190 -9.38 -9.84 -10.18
C LEU A 190 -9.83 -10.77 -9.05
N SER A 191 -8.94 -11.09 -8.13
CA SER A 191 -9.25 -11.92 -6.96
C SER A 191 -10.25 -11.23 -6.05
N VAL A 192 -10.02 -9.97 -5.67
CA VAL A 192 -10.98 -9.21 -4.86
C VAL A 192 -12.34 -9.10 -5.55
N ALA A 193 -12.36 -8.79 -6.86
CA ALA A 193 -13.60 -8.70 -7.63
C ALA A 193 -14.40 -10.03 -7.63
N TYR A 194 -13.71 -11.17 -7.65
CA TYR A 194 -14.31 -12.48 -7.52
C TYR A 194 -14.98 -12.65 -6.14
N PHE A 195 -14.27 -12.42 -5.04
CA PHE A 195 -14.80 -12.60 -3.69
C PHE A 195 -15.94 -11.63 -3.36
N LEU A 196 -15.90 -10.41 -3.89
CA LEU A 196 -17.00 -9.44 -3.76
C LEU A 196 -18.28 -9.90 -4.46
N LYS A 197 -18.16 -10.59 -5.60
CA LYS A 197 -19.29 -11.02 -6.43
C LYS A 197 -19.82 -12.43 -6.12
N ALA A 198 -19.02 -13.26 -5.48
CA ALA A 198 -19.37 -14.64 -5.20
C ALA A 198 -20.51 -14.72 -4.19
N ASP A 199 -21.71 -15.09 -4.63
CA ASP A 199 -22.83 -15.38 -3.72
C ASP A 199 -22.71 -16.78 -3.12
N VAL A 200 -22.15 -17.71 -3.87
CA VAL A 200 -21.87 -19.08 -3.45
C VAL A 200 -20.45 -19.42 -3.91
N LEU A 201 -19.69 -20.02 -3.01
CA LEU A 201 -18.38 -20.56 -3.36
C LEU A 201 -18.52 -21.88 -4.14
N PRO A 202 -17.56 -22.23 -5.00
CA PRO A 202 -17.53 -23.54 -5.63
C PRO A 202 -17.32 -24.65 -4.60
N ASP A 203 -17.57 -25.91 -4.98
CA ASP A 203 -17.45 -27.04 -4.05
C ASP A 203 -16.00 -27.25 -3.52
N TYR A 204 -15.02 -26.84 -4.31
CA TYR A 204 -13.59 -27.01 -3.97
C TYR A 204 -12.81 -25.69 -4.05
N PRO A 205 -11.95 -25.40 -3.04
CA PRO A 205 -11.14 -24.18 -3.00
C PRO A 205 -10.27 -23.93 -4.24
N ASN A 206 -9.76 -24.99 -4.83
CA ASN A 206 -8.88 -24.92 -6.01
C ASN A 206 -9.61 -24.49 -7.29
N GLU A 207 -10.94 -24.56 -7.34
CA GLU A 207 -11.73 -24.02 -8.44
C GLU A 207 -11.68 -22.48 -8.49
N ILE A 208 -11.54 -21.83 -7.33
CA ILE A 208 -11.28 -20.39 -7.22
C ILE A 208 -9.99 -20.05 -7.97
N ILE A 209 -8.93 -20.80 -7.71
CA ILE A 209 -7.62 -20.60 -8.36
C ILE A 209 -7.75 -20.77 -9.88
N THR A 210 -8.51 -21.78 -10.32
CA THR A 210 -8.74 -22.03 -11.75
C THR A 210 -9.50 -20.87 -12.42
N TYR A 211 -10.52 -20.35 -11.74
CA TYR A 211 -11.29 -19.22 -12.25
C TYR A 211 -10.40 -17.99 -12.39
N ILE A 212 -9.64 -17.62 -11.34
CA ILE A 212 -8.76 -16.46 -11.35
C ILE A 212 -7.66 -16.58 -12.40
N ALA A 213 -7.10 -17.78 -12.60
CA ALA A 213 -6.11 -18.03 -13.65
C ALA A 213 -6.67 -17.74 -15.06
N LYS A 214 -7.93 -18.10 -15.32
CA LYS A 214 -8.62 -17.79 -16.60
C LYS A 214 -8.86 -16.28 -16.73
N GLU A 215 -9.29 -15.63 -15.66
CA GLU A 215 -9.51 -14.18 -15.64
C GLU A 215 -8.21 -13.41 -15.89
N LEU A 216 -7.09 -13.84 -15.31
CA LEU A 216 -5.78 -13.23 -15.53
C LEU A 216 -5.35 -13.33 -17.01
N LYS A 217 -5.52 -14.49 -17.64
CA LYS A 217 -5.26 -14.64 -19.08
C LYS A 217 -6.13 -13.72 -19.93
N SER A 218 -7.40 -13.64 -19.63
CA SER A 218 -8.33 -12.74 -20.32
C SER A 218 -7.99 -11.26 -20.13
N ALA A 219 -7.54 -10.89 -18.91
CA ALA A 219 -7.11 -9.53 -18.63
C ALA A 219 -5.82 -9.15 -19.37
N ALA A 220 -4.90 -10.09 -19.52
CA ALA A 220 -3.66 -9.87 -20.27
C ALA A 220 -3.93 -9.44 -21.71
N ALA A 221 -4.89 -10.06 -22.39
CA ALA A 221 -5.25 -9.71 -23.76
C ALA A 221 -5.81 -8.26 -23.90
N LEU A 222 -6.40 -7.67 -22.85
CA LEU A 222 -6.82 -6.27 -22.87
C LEU A 222 -5.65 -5.28 -22.78
N ILE A 223 -4.52 -5.75 -22.29
CA ILE A 223 -3.31 -4.91 -22.11
C ILE A 223 -2.45 -4.91 -23.40
N ASP A 224 -2.72 -5.79 -24.36
CA ASP A 224 -1.98 -5.84 -25.63
C ASP A 224 -2.16 -4.57 -26.50
N HIS A 225 -3.11 -3.71 -26.16
CA HIS A 225 -3.44 -2.49 -26.90
C HIS A 225 -3.21 -1.24 -26.03
N LEU A 226 -1.93 -0.97 -25.70
CA LEU A 226 -1.56 0.19 -24.86
C LEU A 226 -1.85 1.54 -25.55
N GLU A 227 -1.88 1.57 -26.88
CA GLU A 227 -2.30 2.75 -27.66
C GLU A 227 -3.74 3.18 -27.36
N ASP A 228 -4.66 2.25 -27.10
CA ASP A 228 -6.05 2.55 -26.74
C ASP A 228 -6.16 3.24 -25.35
N MET A 229 -5.11 3.10 -24.53
CA MET A 229 -4.99 3.75 -23.24
C MET A 229 -4.15 5.04 -23.31
N GLY A 230 -3.65 5.44 -24.48
CA GLY A 230 -2.77 6.59 -24.67
C GLY A 230 -1.36 6.38 -24.10
N LEU A 231 -0.87 5.14 -24.07
CA LEU A 231 0.39 4.76 -23.42
C LEU A 231 1.51 4.36 -24.39
N SER A 232 1.35 4.56 -25.71
CA SER A 232 2.38 4.23 -26.72
C SER A 232 3.75 4.85 -26.36
N ALA A 233 3.80 6.12 -25.95
CA ALA A 233 5.06 6.76 -25.58
C ALA A 233 5.72 6.16 -24.33
N TRP A 234 4.92 5.62 -23.39
CA TRP A 234 5.43 4.89 -22.23
C TRP A 234 6.01 3.55 -22.66
N GLU A 235 5.32 2.81 -23.53
CA GLU A 235 5.77 1.54 -24.06
C GLU A 235 7.06 1.67 -24.88
N ASP A 236 7.12 2.64 -25.82
CA ASP A 236 8.33 2.94 -26.59
C ASP A 236 9.52 3.22 -25.67
N LYS A 237 9.28 3.95 -24.57
CA LYS A 237 10.32 4.23 -23.60
C LYS A 237 10.74 3.00 -22.82
N TRP A 238 9.80 2.12 -22.45
CA TRP A 238 10.08 0.84 -21.83
C TRP A 238 10.97 -0.02 -22.77
N ASN A 239 10.52 -0.23 -24.01
CA ASN A 239 11.19 -1.05 -25.01
C ASN A 239 12.63 -0.57 -25.26
N SER A 240 12.81 0.75 -25.42
CA SER A 240 14.14 1.33 -25.64
C SER A 240 15.05 1.22 -24.42
N SER A 241 14.52 1.32 -23.20
CA SER A 241 15.29 1.28 -21.95
C SER A 241 15.68 -0.15 -21.56
N MET A 242 14.78 -1.11 -21.77
CA MET A 242 14.97 -2.52 -21.39
C MET A 242 15.58 -3.36 -22.53
N ARG A 243 15.73 -2.78 -23.73
CA ARG A 243 16.23 -3.46 -24.96
C ARG A 243 15.44 -4.72 -25.29
N GLY A 244 14.12 -4.65 -25.20
CA GLY A 244 13.17 -5.73 -25.46
C GLY A 244 11.77 -5.19 -25.68
N GLU A 245 10.81 -6.07 -25.87
CA GLU A 245 9.39 -5.73 -26.04
C GLU A 245 8.64 -5.87 -24.72
N PHE A 246 7.94 -4.81 -24.30
CA PHE A 246 7.14 -4.85 -23.08
C PHE A 246 6.11 -5.98 -23.11
N SER A 247 5.39 -6.10 -24.22
CA SER A 247 4.34 -7.12 -24.41
C SER A 247 4.88 -8.53 -24.21
N GLN A 248 6.08 -8.84 -24.74
CA GLN A 248 6.70 -10.15 -24.54
C GLN A 248 6.98 -10.41 -23.05
N VAL A 249 7.67 -9.51 -22.35
CA VAL A 249 8.02 -9.69 -20.94
C VAL A 249 6.78 -9.69 -20.04
N PHE A 250 5.74 -8.95 -20.43
CA PHE A 250 4.45 -8.97 -19.74
C PHE A 250 3.79 -10.35 -19.84
N HIS A 251 3.70 -10.94 -21.02
CA HIS A 251 3.15 -12.29 -21.21
C HIS A 251 3.99 -13.38 -20.55
N GLU A 252 5.33 -13.28 -20.62
CA GLU A 252 6.22 -14.18 -19.87
C GLU A 252 5.95 -14.12 -18.35
N THR A 253 5.71 -12.92 -17.81
CA THR A 253 5.35 -12.74 -16.41
C THR A 253 3.96 -13.29 -16.07
N VAL A 254 3.00 -13.18 -16.98
CA VAL A 254 1.68 -13.81 -16.83
C VAL A 254 1.84 -15.33 -16.75
N GLU A 255 2.61 -15.96 -17.66
CA GLU A 255 2.85 -17.41 -17.63
C GLU A 255 3.62 -17.82 -16.36
N GLU A 256 4.64 -17.06 -15.93
CA GLU A 256 5.31 -17.28 -14.62
C GLU A 256 4.27 -17.30 -13.48
N THR A 257 3.35 -16.35 -13.47
CA THR A 257 2.30 -16.24 -12.43
C THR A 257 1.31 -17.41 -12.51
N LEU A 258 0.96 -17.86 -13.71
CA LEU A 258 0.09 -19.02 -13.92
C LEU A 258 0.74 -20.33 -13.44
N GLU A 259 2.06 -20.46 -13.53
CA GLU A 259 2.77 -21.61 -12.94
C GLU A 259 2.70 -21.59 -11.41
N LEU A 260 2.84 -20.40 -10.79
CA LEU A 260 2.66 -20.27 -9.33
C LEU A 260 1.20 -20.61 -8.95
N LEU A 261 0.20 -20.20 -9.71
CA LEU A 261 -1.20 -20.57 -9.48
C LEU A 261 -1.45 -22.08 -9.66
N ARG A 262 -0.81 -22.72 -10.63
CA ARG A 262 -0.88 -24.21 -10.78
C ARG A 262 -0.27 -24.92 -9.58
N TYR A 263 0.82 -24.38 -9.02
CA TYR A 263 1.41 -24.93 -7.82
C TYR A 263 0.45 -24.78 -6.63
N THR A 264 -0.16 -23.60 -6.40
CA THR A 264 -1.15 -23.40 -5.32
C THR A 264 -2.37 -24.31 -5.46
N TYR A 265 -2.89 -24.47 -6.69
CA TYR A 265 -3.97 -25.41 -6.99
C TYR A 265 -3.66 -26.83 -6.51
N LYS A 266 -2.47 -27.34 -6.85
CA LYS A 266 -2.03 -28.68 -6.43
C LYS A 266 -1.84 -28.77 -4.92
N SER A 267 -1.24 -27.73 -4.32
CA SER A 267 -0.93 -27.69 -2.90
C SER A 267 -2.19 -27.69 -2.02
N ILE A 268 -3.27 -27.03 -2.46
CA ILE A 268 -4.57 -27.08 -1.78
C ILE A 268 -5.13 -28.50 -1.85
N ALA A 269 -5.08 -29.16 -3.02
CA ALA A 269 -5.63 -30.49 -3.22
C ALA A 269 -4.95 -31.59 -2.39
N VAL A 270 -3.67 -31.42 -2.04
CA VAL A 270 -2.88 -32.39 -1.24
C VAL A 270 -2.58 -31.89 0.18
N GLU A 271 -3.20 -30.77 0.59
CA GLU A 271 -3.07 -30.19 1.93
C GLU A 271 -1.61 -29.90 2.36
N THR A 272 -0.80 -29.39 1.42
CA THR A 272 0.57 -28.95 1.70
C THR A 272 0.57 -27.89 2.81
N SER A 273 1.55 -27.89 3.70
CA SER A 273 1.65 -26.86 4.75
C SER A 273 1.85 -25.46 4.16
N ASP A 274 1.23 -24.45 4.77
CA ASP A 274 1.29 -23.06 4.27
C ASP A 274 2.72 -22.55 4.16
N LYS A 275 3.58 -22.90 5.12
CA LYS A 275 4.99 -22.52 5.11
C LYS A 275 5.75 -23.11 3.91
N GLU A 276 5.45 -24.34 3.54
CA GLU A 276 6.06 -24.97 2.37
C GLU A 276 5.56 -24.35 1.08
N VAL A 277 4.26 -24.00 1.02
CA VAL A 277 3.69 -23.28 -0.13
C VAL A 277 4.36 -21.92 -0.26
N TYR A 278 4.43 -21.11 0.79
CA TYR A 278 5.10 -19.81 0.76
C TYR A 278 6.57 -19.90 0.32
N LYS A 279 7.28 -20.91 0.81
CA LYS A 279 8.67 -21.16 0.39
C LYS A 279 8.74 -21.46 -1.11
N SER A 280 7.89 -22.34 -1.61
CA SER A 280 7.88 -22.74 -3.03
C SER A 280 7.42 -21.61 -3.96
N LEU A 281 6.56 -20.70 -3.48
CA LEU A 281 6.18 -19.48 -4.20
C LEU A 281 7.32 -18.42 -4.23
N GLY A 282 8.36 -18.57 -3.40
CA GLY A 282 9.39 -17.55 -3.20
C GLY A 282 8.96 -16.44 -2.25
N ALA A 283 7.83 -16.57 -1.54
CA ALA A 283 7.31 -15.58 -0.61
C ALA A 283 8.11 -15.48 0.71
N LEU A 284 9.00 -16.42 0.99
CA LEU A 284 9.97 -16.40 2.11
C LEU A 284 11.39 -16.07 1.65
N GLU A 285 11.61 -15.89 0.35
CA GLU A 285 12.94 -15.65 -0.19
C GLU A 285 13.22 -14.14 -0.25
N LYS A 286 14.37 -13.72 0.26
CA LYS A 286 14.76 -12.29 0.40
C LYS A 286 14.58 -11.48 -0.89
N ASN A 287 14.83 -12.07 -2.06
CA ASN A 287 14.82 -11.36 -3.33
C ASN A 287 13.45 -11.34 -4.03
N THR A 288 12.51 -12.19 -3.61
CA THR A 288 11.21 -12.38 -4.28
C THR A 288 10.01 -12.18 -3.35
N ARG A 289 10.19 -12.20 -2.01
CA ARG A 289 9.08 -12.09 -1.05
C ARG A 289 8.20 -10.85 -1.25
N GLY A 290 8.78 -9.73 -1.70
CA GLY A 290 8.06 -8.49 -2.01
C GLY A 290 7.75 -8.31 -3.50
N ALA A 291 7.88 -9.33 -4.35
CA ALA A 291 7.51 -9.23 -5.76
C ALA A 291 5.98 -9.23 -5.91
N GLY A 292 5.45 -8.31 -6.74
CA GLY A 292 4.00 -8.07 -6.82
C GLY A 292 3.17 -9.33 -7.11
N HIS A 293 3.57 -10.12 -8.09
CA HIS A 293 2.87 -11.36 -8.47
C HIS A 293 2.98 -12.45 -7.38
N VAL A 294 4.13 -12.56 -6.70
CA VAL A 294 4.33 -13.53 -5.60
C VAL A 294 3.43 -13.19 -4.42
N SER A 295 3.41 -11.92 -3.98
CA SER A 295 2.56 -11.47 -2.88
C SER A 295 1.07 -11.69 -3.19
N ALA A 296 0.64 -11.38 -4.42
CA ALA A 296 -0.75 -11.58 -4.84
C ALA A 296 -1.16 -13.06 -4.91
N VAL A 297 -0.27 -13.96 -5.39
CA VAL A 297 -0.53 -15.41 -5.41
C VAL A 297 -0.58 -15.96 -3.98
N ALA A 298 0.33 -15.54 -3.09
CA ALA A 298 0.33 -15.97 -1.69
C ALA A 298 -0.95 -15.54 -0.96
N ALA A 299 -1.41 -14.29 -1.17
CA ALA A 299 -2.65 -13.78 -0.60
C ALA A 299 -3.89 -14.54 -1.11
N LEU A 300 -3.97 -14.79 -2.42
CA LEU A 300 -5.06 -15.57 -3.01
C LEU A 300 -5.06 -17.03 -2.50
N TYR A 301 -3.88 -17.65 -2.36
CA TYR A 301 -3.75 -18.98 -1.79
C TYR A 301 -4.34 -19.04 -0.37
N MET A 302 -3.96 -18.09 0.51
CA MET A 302 -4.47 -18.04 1.88
C MET A 302 -5.98 -17.82 1.91
N ALA A 303 -6.49 -16.88 1.11
CA ALA A 303 -7.92 -16.62 1.03
C ALA A 303 -8.69 -17.87 0.55
N ALA A 304 -8.27 -18.51 -0.53
CA ALA A 304 -8.93 -19.70 -1.07
C ALA A 304 -8.89 -20.89 -0.10
N ARG A 305 -7.76 -21.08 0.61
CA ARG A 305 -7.59 -22.20 1.55
C ARG A 305 -8.51 -22.10 2.76
N TYR A 306 -8.66 -20.88 3.33
CA TYR A 306 -9.33 -20.70 4.62
C TYR A 306 -10.79 -20.25 4.51
N ILE A 307 -11.27 -19.84 3.33
CA ILE A 307 -12.58 -19.19 3.16
C ILE A 307 -13.75 -20.08 3.59
N TYR A 308 -13.64 -21.40 3.52
CA TYR A 308 -14.72 -22.35 3.79
C TYR A 308 -14.93 -22.61 5.27
N GLU A 309 -13.86 -22.79 6.03
CA GLU A 309 -13.94 -23.23 7.43
C GLU A 309 -13.72 -22.10 8.42
N SER A 310 -12.71 -21.27 8.17
CA SER A 310 -12.26 -20.24 9.12
C SER A 310 -11.74 -19.00 8.41
N PRO A 311 -12.61 -18.21 7.75
CA PRO A 311 -12.18 -17.09 6.92
C PRO A 311 -11.22 -16.12 7.62
N ILE A 312 -11.51 -15.74 8.87
CA ILE A 312 -10.67 -14.81 9.65
C ILE A 312 -9.29 -15.41 9.99
N GLN A 313 -9.20 -16.73 10.09
CA GLN A 313 -7.92 -17.40 10.34
C GLN A 313 -6.90 -17.11 9.23
N ALA A 314 -7.34 -16.94 7.98
CA ALA A 314 -6.45 -16.58 6.87
C ALA A 314 -5.65 -15.29 7.18
N VAL A 315 -6.29 -14.30 7.78
CA VAL A 315 -5.65 -13.01 8.16
C VAL A 315 -4.59 -13.25 9.24
N PHE A 316 -4.91 -14.06 10.25
CA PHE A 316 -3.95 -14.37 11.31
C PHE A 316 -2.78 -15.20 10.79
N GLU A 317 -3.02 -16.16 9.89
CA GLU A 317 -1.94 -16.94 9.28
C GLU A 317 -1.01 -16.05 8.42
N CYS A 318 -1.56 -15.08 7.66
CA CYS A 318 -0.74 -14.11 6.94
C CYS A 318 0.16 -13.31 7.89
N ALA A 319 -0.40 -12.75 8.97
CA ALA A 319 0.34 -11.96 9.95
C ALA A 319 1.43 -12.78 10.69
N ASN A 320 1.29 -14.10 10.76
CA ASN A 320 2.23 -15.00 11.45
C ASN A 320 3.14 -15.80 10.49
N MET A 321 3.08 -15.53 9.18
CA MET A 321 3.99 -16.14 8.22
C MET A 321 5.33 -15.39 8.19
N LEU A 322 6.06 -15.47 9.31
CA LEU A 322 7.30 -14.73 9.53
C LEU A 322 8.33 -14.96 8.42
N GLY A 323 8.97 -13.89 8.01
CA GLY A 323 9.92 -13.87 6.90
C GLY A 323 9.30 -13.57 5.54
N SER A 324 7.96 -13.57 5.42
CA SER A 324 7.24 -13.05 4.25
C SER A 324 6.98 -11.54 4.38
N ASP A 325 6.28 -10.98 3.44
CA ASP A 325 5.75 -9.61 3.43
C ASP A 325 4.35 -9.64 4.08
N THR A 326 4.34 -9.68 5.42
CA THR A 326 3.16 -10.06 6.22
C THR A 326 2.05 -9.01 6.20
N ASP A 327 2.38 -7.72 6.12
CA ASP A 327 1.42 -6.62 6.02
C ASP A 327 0.76 -6.59 4.64
N THR A 328 1.54 -6.57 3.56
CA THR A 328 1.00 -6.52 2.19
C THR A 328 0.20 -7.78 1.84
N ILE A 329 0.73 -8.98 2.14
CA ILE A 329 0.00 -10.24 1.88
C ILE A 329 -1.26 -10.30 2.75
N GLY A 330 -1.15 -9.83 4.01
CA GLY A 330 -2.27 -9.71 4.94
C GLY A 330 -3.37 -8.79 4.41
N LEU A 331 -3.01 -7.57 4.00
CA LEU A 331 -3.94 -6.60 3.40
C LEU A 331 -4.69 -7.19 2.21
N MET A 332 -3.97 -7.80 1.26
CA MET A 332 -4.57 -8.41 0.08
C MET A 332 -5.51 -9.56 0.45
N CYS A 333 -5.09 -10.47 1.32
CA CYS A 333 -5.91 -11.57 1.82
C CYS A 333 -7.13 -11.05 2.58
N GLY A 334 -6.93 -10.10 3.50
CA GLY A 334 -7.99 -9.48 4.29
C GLY A 334 -9.08 -8.84 3.43
N SER A 335 -8.71 -8.16 2.35
CA SER A 335 -9.68 -7.58 1.41
C SER A 335 -10.55 -8.63 0.70
N MET A 336 -9.95 -9.77 0.31
CA MET A 336 -10.69 -10.90 -0.30
C MET A 336 -11.65 -11.52 0.70
N ILE A 337 -11.16 -11.85 1.89
CA ILE A 337 -11.98 -12.44 2.97
C ILE A 337 -13.11 -11.49 3.37
N GLY A 338 -12.78 -10.21 3.67
CA GLY A 338 -13.77 -9.19 4.05
C GLY A 338 -14.80 -8.93 2.95
N GLY A 339 -14.37 -8.98 1.69
CA GLY A 339 -15.23 -8.84 0.52
C GLY A 339 -16.23 -9.98 0.36
N TYR A 340 -15.92 -11.17 0.83
CA TYR A 340 -16.82 -12.30 0.81
C TYR A 340 -17.74 -12.34 2.04
N ILE A 341 -17.18 -12.25 3.25
CA ILE A 341 -17.96 -12.40 4.48
C ILE A 341 -18.83 -11.17 4.79
N GLY A 342 -18.44 -9.97 4.30
CA GLY A 342 -19.09 -8.71 4.63
C GLY A 342 -18.67 -8.13 5.98
N PHE A 343 -19.00 -6.85 6.20
CA PHE A 343 -18.66 -6.08 7.39
C PHE A 343 -19.27 -6.68 8.68
N GLU A 344 -20.50 -7.14 8.62
CA GLU A 344 -21.20 -7.65 9.81
C GLU A 344 -20.49 -8.86 10.43
N GLN A 345 -19.76 -9.65 9.63
CA GLN A 345 -19.02 -10.81 10.10
C GLN A 345 -17.56 -10.50 10.50
N VAL A 346 -17.05 -9.29 10.27
CA VAL A 346 -15.72 -8.90 10.76
C VAL A 346 -15.73 -8.86 12.30
N PRO A 347 -14.81 -9.55 12.98
CA PRO A 347 -14.73 -9.57 14.45
C PRO A 347 -14.58 -8.18 15.06
N LYS A 348 -15.28 -7.91 16.16
CA LYS A 348 -15.29 -6.58 16.82
C LYS A 348 -13.91 -6.09 17.22
N GLN A 349 -12.99 -6.99 17.62
CA GLN A 349 -11.62 -6.63 17.96
C GLN A 349 -10.84 -6.08 16.74
N LEU A 350 -11.12 -6.56 15.53
CA LEU A 350 -10.49 -6.08 14.30
C LEU A 350 -11.10 -4.76 13.80
N ARG A 351 -12.31 -4.41 14.27
CA ARG A 351 -12.94 -3.11 13.99
C ARG A 351 -12.30 -1.94 14.77
N ARG A 352 -11.27 -2.19 15.58
CA ARG A 352 -10.51 -1.17 16.33
C ARG A 352 -9.27 -0.68 15.57
N VAL A 353 -9.21 -0.94 14.27
CA VAL A 353 -8.15 -0.40 13.41
C VAL A 353 -8.23 1.12 13.35
N GLN A 354 -7.09 1.78 13.18
CA GLN A 354 -6.98 3.22 13.01
C GLN A 354 -7.94 3.73 11.92
N ASP A 355 -8.51 4.93 12.12
CA ASP A 355 -9.40 5.61 11.16
C ASP A 355 -10.64 4.78 10.75
N TYR A 356 -11.14 3.94 11.65
CA TYR A 356 -12.23 3.00 11.42
C TYR A 356 -13.43 3.62 10.68
N GLN A 357 -13.92 4.79 11.13
CA GLN A 357 -15.08 5.42 10.50
C GLN A 357 -14.74 5.90 9.09
N TYR A 358 -13.57 6.50 8.91
CA TYR A 358 -13.12 6.95 7.58
C TYR A 358 -12.95 5.80 6.59
N LEU A 359 -12.50 4.63 7.04
CA LEU A 359 -12.45 3.42 6.20
C LEU A 359 -13.85 3.00 5.73
N LEU A 360 -14.85 3.06 6.59
CA LEU A 360 -16.25 2.74 6.22
C LEU A 360 -16.83 3.78 5.27
N ASP A 361 -16.55 5.06 5.50
CA ASP A 361 -16.99 6.17 4.64
C ASP A 361 -16.37 6.04 3.23
N ASN A 362 -15.10 5.63 3.16
CA ASN A 362 -14.44 5.31 1.89
C ASN A 362 -15.14 4.17 1.14
N ALA A 363 -15.47 3.07 1.81
CA ALA A 363 -16.19 1.96 1.18
C ALA A 363 -17.54 2.40 0.61
N GLU A 364 -18.27 3.24 1.36
CA GLU A 364 -19.58 3.75 0.95
C GLU A 364 -19.46 4.73 -0.23
N ALA A 365 -18.52 5.65 -0.16
CA ALA A 365 -18.27 6.63 -1.21
C ALA A 365 -17.86 5.96 -2.53
N LEU A 366 -16.95 4.98 -2.48
CA LEU A 366 -16.49 4.22 -3.64
C LEU A 366 -17.64 3.41 -4.27
N HIS A 367 -18.45 2.74 -3.44
CA HIS A 367 -19.59 1.94 -3.92
C HIS A 367 -20.69 2.79 -4.52
N SER A 368 -20.97 3.95 -3.94
CA SER A 368 -22.03 4.86 -4.40
C SER A 368 -21.58 5.87 -5.44
N HIS A 369 -20.29 5.90 -5.76
CA HIS A 369 -19.64 6.93 -6.58
C HIS A 369 -19.80 8.36 -6.04
N ASN A 370 -20.09 8.51 -4.74
CA ASN A 370 -20.14 9.80 -4.04
C ASN A 370 -18.77 10.15 -3.47
N ILE A 371 -17.78 10.24 -4.34
CA ILE A 371 -16.36 10.40 -3.97
C ILE A 371 -16.10 11.73 -3.25
N ASP A 372 -16.91 12.74 -3.48
CA ASP A 372 -16.78 14.02 -2.79
C ASP A 372 -16.93 13.91 -1.26
N ALA A 373 -17.61 12.87 -0.77
CA ALA A 373 -17.77 12.64 0.67
C ALA A 373 -16.45 12.37 1.41
N ILE A 374 -15.45 11.82 0.72
CA ILE A 374 -14.16 11.43 1.29
C ILE A 374 -12.99 12.33 0.87
N LYS A 375 -13.24 13.33 0.01
CA LYS A 375 -12.23 14.29 -0.46
C LYS A 375 -12.25 15.53 0.40
N SER A 376 -11.06 16.09 0.62
CA SER A 376 -10.94 17.44 1.14
C SER A 376 -11.73 18.45 0.29
N PRO A 377 -12.40 19.44 0.88
CA PRO A 377 -13.08 20.50 0.13
C PRO A 377 -12.17 21.20 -0.88
N TYR A 378 -10.89 21.22 -0.63
CA TYR A 378 -9.88 21.84 -1.49
C TYR A 378 -9.54 20.97 -2.71
N ALA A 379 -9.62 19.65 -2.58
CA ALA A 379 -9.44 18.71 -3.69
C ALA A 379 -10.58 18.74 -4.71
N ARG A 380 -11.75 19.33 -4.32
CA ARG A 380 -12.95 19.44 -5.17
C ARG A 380 -12.87 20.57 -6.22
N GLY A 381 -11.71 21.25 -6.35
CA GLY A 381 -11.55 22.38 -7.29
C GLY A 381 -12.30 23.64 -6.90
N SER A 382 -12.93 23.68 -5.72
CA SER A 382 -13.69 24.83 -5.22
C SER A 382 -12.81 25.97 -4.68
N VAL A 383 -11.51 25.70 -4.50
CA VAL A 383 -10.52 26.72 -4.08
C VAL A 383 -9.30 26.64 -4.98
N ASN A 384 -9.01 27.70 -5.70
CA ASN A 384 -7.75 27.88 -6.42
C ASN A 384 -6.61 28.00 -5.40
N ILE A 385 -5.97 26.88 -5.06
CA ILE A 385 -4.78 26.93 -4.22
C ILE A 385 -3.62 27.36 -5.11
N ASP A 386 -3.08 28.54 -4.85
CA ASP A 386 -1.77 28.91 -5.39
C ASP A 386 -0.73 28.01 -4.73
N HIS A 387 -0.42 26.86 -5.38
CA HIS A 387 0.60 25.91 -4.95
C HIS A 387 1.99 26.53 -4.75
N ARG A 388 2.17 27.80 -5.10
CA ARG A 388 3.42 28.56 -4.89
C ARG A 388 3.53 29.16 -3.49
N SER A 389 2.43 29.27 -2.75
CA SER A 389 2.41 29.91 -1.42
C SER A 389 2.44 28.94 -0.24
N ALA A 390 2.28 27.65 -0.45
CA ALA A 390 2.43 26.66 0.61
C ALA A 390 3.90 26.66 1.06
N LYS A 391 4.18 27.30 2.20
CA LYS A 391 5.49 27.15 2.88
C LYS A 391 5.74 25.67 3.12
N PRO A 392 7.00 25.20 2.97
CA PRO A 392 7.35 23.85 3.41
C PRO A 392 6.83 23.63 4.82
N LEU A 393 6.20 22.47 5.04
CA LEU A 393 5.67 22.08 6.34
C LEU A 393 6.81 22.09 7.37
N ASP A 394 6.92 23.17 8.15
CA ASP A 394 7.94 23.26 9.18
C ASP A 394 7.37 22.82 10.53
N LEU A 395 7.54 21.54 10.84
CA LEU A 395 7.06 20.93 12.07
C LEU A 395 7.59 21.60 13.35
N THR A 396 8.66 22.41 13.26
CA THR A 396 9.27 23.08 14.41
C THR A 396 8.50 24.30 14.89
N THR A 397 7.57 24.78 14.10
CA THR A 397 6.80 26.01 14.40
C THR A 397 5.42 25.74 14.96
N TRP A 398 5.02 24.47 15.09
CA TRP A 398 3.67 24.08 15.49
C TRP A 398 3.57 23.70 16.95
N SER A 399 2.40 23.98 17.52
CA SER A 399 1.98 23.61 18.87
C SER A 399 0.78 22.67 18.80
N VAL A 400 0.50 21.97 19.89
CA VAL A 400 -0.76 21.22 20.03
C VAL A 400 -1.92 22.22 19.87
N ASP A 401 -3.00 21.77 19.24
CA ASP A 401 -4.19 22.54 18.86
C ASP A 401 -4.00 23.50 17.66
N ASP A 402 -2.81 23.58 17.06
CA ASP A 402 -2.62 24.35 15.82
C ASP A 402 -3.30 23.65 14.62
N GLU A 403 -3.82 24.49 13.71
CA GLU A 403 -4.35 24.01 12.45
C GLU A 403 -3.22 23.71 11.46
N ILE A 404 -3.26 22.53 10.87
CA ILE A 404 -2.38 22.08 9.78
C ILE A 404 -3.19 21.89 8.51
N TYR A 405 -2.62 22.20 7.37
CA TYR A 405 -3.26 22.04 6.08
C TYR A 405 -2.42 21.20 5.11
N LEU A 406 -3.05 20.17 4.52
CA LEU A 406 -2.51 19.43 3.38
C LEU A 406 -3.51 19.42 2.22
N PRO A 407 -3.06 19.65 0.97
CA PRO A 407 -3.94 19.65 -0.21
C PRO A 407 -4.80 18.38 -0.33
N SER A 408 -4.24 17.21 -0.05
CA SER A 408 -4.94 15.93 -0.14
C SER A 408 -5.90 15.66 1.01
N LEU A 409 -5.58 16.12 2.22
CA LEU A 409 -6.31 15.79 3.46
C LEU A 409 -7.19 16.95 3.97
N GLY A 410 -6.92 18.17 3.52
CA GLY A 410 -7.63 19.37 4.02
C GLY A 410 -7.03 19.88 5.33
N VAL A 411 -7.90 20.40 6.19
CA VAL A 411 -7.55 20.92 7.51
C VAL A 411 -7.46 19.77 8.51
N GLY A 412 -6.47 19.84 9.38
CA GLY A 412 -6.30 18.95 10.53
C GLY A 412 -5.89 19.75 11.76
N ILE A 413 -6.01 19.14 12.91
CA ILE A 413 -5.60 19.70 14.21
C ILE A 413 -4.44 18.87 14.75
N VAL A 414 -3.39 19.53 15.18
CA VAL A 414 -2.24 18.88 15.84
C VAL A 414 -2.68 18.34 17.18
N SER A 415 -2.71 17.02 17.33
CA SER A 415 -3.16 16.33 18.54
C SER A 415 -2.02 16.02 19.52
N SER A 416 -0.80 15.80 19.03
CA SER A 416 0.37 15.56 19.88
C SER A 416 1.67 16.02 19.25
N ILE A 417 2.63 16.42 20.09
CA ILE A 417 4.02 16.69 19.69
C ILE A 417 4.95 16.06 20.73
N SER A 418 5.95 15.34 20.23
CA SER A 418 6.98 14.74 21.07
C SER A 418 8.35 14.80 20.39
N GLU A 419 9.41 14.84 21.20
CA GLU A 419 10.78 14.79 20.70
C GLU A 419 11.49 13.55 21.25
N GLN A 420 12.13 12.79 20.38
CA GLN A 420 12.86 11.60 20.74
C GLN A 420 14.34 11.71 20.42
N ALA A 421 15.18 11.23 21.31
CA ALA A 421 16.62 11.14 21.09
C ALA A 421 16.91 10.10 19.99
N THR A 422 17.97 10.36 19.19
CA THR A 422 18.50 9.39 18.23
C THR A 422 19.79 8.76 18.76
N ILE A 423 20.23 7.66 18.13
CA ILE A 423 21.52 7.04 18.46
C ILE A 423 22.71 7.96 18.09
N THR A 424 22.50 8.94 17.21
CA THR A 424 23.52 9.92 16.84
C THR A 424 23.48 11.11 17.77
N ALA A 425 24.56 11.32 18.51
CA ALA A 425 24.68 12.47 19.40
C ALA A 425 24.43 13.80 18.68
N GLY A 426 23.72 14.74 19.33
CA GLY A 426 23.38 16.03 18.75
C GLY A 426 22.21 16.01 17.77
N LYS A 427 21.52 14.88 17.60
CA LYS A 427 20.30 14.78 16.80
C LYS A 427 19.14 14.26 17.61
N SER A 428 17.95 14.73 17.27
CA SER A 428 16.67 14.22 17.77
C SER A 428 15.66 14.15 16.64
N VAL A 429 14.54 13.49 16.87
CA VAL A 429 13.41 13.46 15.94
C VAL A 429 12.21 14.09 16.63
N LEU A 430 11.68 15.13 16.02
CA LEU A 430 10.40 15.69 16.35
C LEU A 430 9.31 14.85 15.70
N ILE A 431 8.34 14.39 16.46
CA ILE A 431 7.19 13.62 16.04
C ILE A 431 5.95 14.44 16.33
N LEU A 432 5.09 14.60 15.33
CA LEU A 432 3.83 15.31 15.41
C LEU A 432 2.72 14.40 14.90
N GLU A 433 1.62 14.33 15.62
CA GLU A 433 0.39 13.66 15.19
C GLU A 433 -0.70 14.71 14.95
N ALA A 434 -1.49 14.53 13.90
CA ALA A 434 -2.60 15.40 13.57
C ALA A 434 -3.78 14.60 13.05
N ASP A 435 -4.98 15.05 13.44
CA ASP A 435 -6.26 14.47 13.05
C ASP A 435 -6.95 15.39 12.03
N PHE A 436 -7.18 14.87 10.82
CA PHE A 436 -7.76 15.61 9.71
C PHE A 436 -9.30 15.50 9.71
N GLU A 437 -9.97 16.59 9.31
CA GLU A 437 -11.44 16.65 9.25
C GLU A 437 -12.07 15.57 8.36
N ILE A 438 -11.35 15.08 7.36
CA ILE A 438 -11.81 13.96 6.53
C ILE A 438 -11.86 12.62 7.29
N GLY A 439 -11.30 12.56 8.51
CA GLY A 439 -11.30 11.38 9.38
C GLY A 439 -10.02 10.55 9.36
N GLN A 440 -8.95 11.00 8.69
CA GLN A 440 -7.64 10.35 8.69
C GLN A 440 -6.70 10.99 9.69
N SER A 441 -6.05 10.17 10.53
CA SER A 441 -4.98 10.58 11.45
C SER A 441 -3.62 10.33 10.82
N CYS A 442 -2.72 11.30 10.91
CA CYS A 442 -1.39 11.23 10.31
C CYS A 442 -0.29 11.53 11.31
N LYS A 443 0.83 10.84 11.16
CA LYS A 443 2.04 11.02 11.97
C LYS A 443 3.17 11.57 11.10
N PHE A 444 3.70 12.71 11.48
CA PHE A 444 4.79 13.40 10.79
C PHE A 444 6.07 13.28 11.60
N SER A 445 7.22 13.28 10.95
CA SER A 445 8.50 13.27 11.64
C SER A 445 9.54 14.16 10.96
N LYS A 446 10.35 14.86 11.77
CA LYS A 446 11.44 15.72 11.29
C LYS A 446 12.69 15.53 12.15
N VAL A 447 13.82 15.30 11.50
CA VAL A 447 15.11 15.25 12.18
C VAL A 447 15.54 16.67 12.56
N LEU A 448 15.84 16.88 13.84
CA LEU A 448 16.43 18.10 14.38
C LEU A 448 17.92 17.88 14.59
N VAL A 449 18.72 18.89 14.25
CA VAL A 449 20.16 18.92 14.54
C VAL A 449 20.36 19.99 15.63
N LYS A 450 20.78 19.58 16.82
CA LYS A 450 21.14 20.54 17.87
C LYS A 450 22.44 21.22 17.42
N GLU A 451 22.39 22.52 17.26
CA GLU A 451 23.61 23.29 17.07
C GLU A 451 24.52 23.03 18.27
N THR A 452 25.64 22.35 18.02
CA THR A 452 26.70 22.28 19.01
C THR A 452 27.23 23.70 19.13
N GLY A 453 26.86 24.39 20.19
CA GLY A 453 27.39 25.72 20.51
C GLY A 453 28.90 25.65 20.47
N LYS A 454 29.52 26.23 19.45
CA LYS A 454 30.93 26.63 19.54
C LYS A 454 30.96 27.69 20.62
N ALA A 455 31.39 27.32 21.81
CA ALA A 455 31.88 28.26 22.79
C ALA A 455 32.93 29.12 22.08
N ASN A 456 32.64 30.37 21.87
CA ASN A 456 33.62 31.36 21.47
C ASN A 456 34.57 31.55 22.67
N GLU A 457 35.59 30.71 22.79
CA GLU A 457 36.79 31.07 23.52
C GLU A 457 37.58 32.09 22.66
N LYS A 458 37.13 33.34 22.70
CA LYS A 458 38.07 34.45 22.42
C LYS A 458 38.90 34.60 23.68
N GLY A 459 40.14 34.09 23.57
CA GLY A 459 41.20 34.34 24.53
C GLY A 459 41.39 35.85 24.71
N PHE A 460 41.39 36.27 25.93
CA PHE A 460 41.97 37.55 26.37
C PHE A 460 43.47 37.48 26.15
N GLU A 461 43.99 38.20 25.16
CA GLU A 461 45.38 38.65 25.18
C GLU A 461 45.42 39.88 26.07
N GLN A 462 46.13 39.78 27.22
CA GLN A 462 46.64 40.91 27.96
C GLN A 462 48.05 41.26 27.46
N VAL A 463 48.27 42.52 27.30
CA VAL A 463 49.48 43.33 27.04
C VAL A 463 50.77 42.80 27.61
#